data_f1d9a64e259c2c6e8d2943814a893c22
#
_entry.id   f1d9a64e259c2c6e8d2943814a893c22
#
_cell.length_a   1.000
_cell.length_b   1.000
_cell.length_c   1.000
_cell.angle_alpha   90.00
_cell.angle_beta   90.00
_cell.angle_gamma   90.00
#
_symmetry.space_group_name_H-M   'P 1'
#
loop_
_entity.id
_entity.type
_entity.pdbx_description
1 polymer ?
#
loop_
_entity_poly.entity_id
_entity_poly.type
_entity_poly.pdbx_seq_one_letter_code
_entity_poly.pdbx_strand_id
1 'polypeptide(L)'
;MNHQTGKLILISGPSGTGKSTVISRLMRLRDDVCFSVSATTRAPRPGEVDGADYFFVTRTTFDAMVASDELLEHAEYVGNCYGTSKSYVERRCAEGVHVLLDIDVQGVHQISEKRPDAIRVFMMPPSFAELERRLRGRHTDDEQKICERLAQARRECALAYTYDYVVINDDPDVAAKELDAIITAECCRYPDR
;
A
#
# COMPACT_ATOMS: atom_id res chain seq x y z
N MET A 1 -4.87 -28.59 12.16
CA MET A 1 -3.86 -27.54 11.87
C MET A 1 -4.60 -26.22 11.90
N ASN A 2 -4.28 -25.32 12.85
CA ASN A 2 -4.86 -23.98 12.84
C ASN A 2 -4.33 -23.27 11.58
N HIS A 3 -5.16 -23.13 10.54
CA HIS A 3 -4.86 -22.23 9.44
C HIS A 3 -4.89 -20.81 10.01
N GLN A 4 -3.73 -20.25 10.24
CA GLN A 4 -3.59 -18.87 10.68
C GLN A 4 -4.14 -17.96 9.55
N THR A 5 -5.11 -17.12 9.88
CA THR A 5 -5.68 -16.17 8.93
C THR A 5 -4.60 -15.22 8.44
N GLY A 6 -4.55 -14.93 7.15
CA GLY A 6 -3.66 -13.93 6.58
C GLY A 6 -3.92 -12.55 7.18
N LYS A 7 -2.93 -11.66 7.12
CA LYS A 7 -2.99 -10.29 7.64
C LYS A 7 -3.16 -9.29 6.50
N LEU A 8 -3.83 -8.18 6.79
CA LEU A 8 -3.87 -7.01 5.92
C LEU A 8 -2.73 -6.06 6.31
N ILE A 9 -1.84 -5.74 5.39
CA ILE A 9 -0.68 -4.88 5.61
C ILE A 9 -0.80 -3.64 4.73
N LEU A 10 -0.85 -2.48 5.35
CA LEU A 10 -0.94 -1.18 4.72
C LEU A 10 0.45 -0.55 4.69
N ILE A 11 1.00 -0.37 3.50
CA ILE A 11 2.30 0.27 3.31
C ILE A 11 2.06 1.67 2.76
N SER A 12 2.52 2.68 3.48
CA SER A 12 2.44 4.07 3.06
C SER A 12 3.79 4.76 3.21
N GLY A 13 3.88 5.99 2.74
CA GLY A 13 5.08 6.81 2.80
C GLY A 13 5.26 7.65 1.56
N PRO A 14 6.13 8.64 1.59
CA PRO A 14 6.29 9.62 0.52
C PRO A 14 6.61 8.99 -0.83
N SER A 15 6.17 9.68 -1.88
CA SER A 15 6.59 9.36 -3.24
C SER A 15 8.12 9.46 -3.36
N GLY A 16 8.74 8.47 -3.99
CA GLY A 16 10.21 8.43 -4.13
C GLY A 16 10.94 7.64 -3.04
N THR A 17 10.26 7.15 -2.01
CA THR A 17 10.87 6.30 -0.96
C THR A 17 11.25 4.90 -1.44
N GLY A 18 10.75 4.45 -2.60
CA GLY A 18 11.08 3.14 -3.17
C GLY A 18 10.18 1.99 -2.69
N LYS A 19 8.95 2.29 -2.21
CA LYS A 19 7.96 1.29 -1.75
C LYS A 19 7.80 0.13 -2.72
N SER A 20 7.53 0.40 -3.99
CA SER A 20 7.30 -0.64 -5.02
C SER A 20 8.50 -1.59 -5.18
N THR A 21 9.72 -1.08 -5.07
CA THR A 21 10.93 -1.90 -5.13
C THR A 21 11.03 -2.84 -3.94
N VAL A 22 10.79 -2.32 -2.73
CA VAL A 22 10.82 -3.10 -1.49
C VAL A 22 9.72 -4.17 -1.48
N ILE A 23 8.49 -3.80 -1.87
CA ILE A 23 7.35 -4.72 -2.00
C ILE A 23 7.68 -5.85 -3.00
N SER A 24 8.22 -5.51 -4.18
CA SER A 24 8.62 -6.51 -5.17
C SER A 24 9.68 -7.49 -4.64
N ARG A 25 10.60 -7.03 -3.77
CA ARG A 25 11.59 -7.89 -3.13
C ARG A 25 10.98 -8.77 -2.06
N LEU A 26 10.09 -8.22 -1.23
CA LEU A 26 9.35 -8.97 -0.23
C LEU A 26 8.54 -10.11 -0.86
N MET A 27 7.84 -9.85 -1.97
CA MET A 27 7.08 -10.88 -2.70
C MET A 27 7.93 -11.99 -3.30
N ARG A 28 9.26 -11.80 -3.41
CA ARG A 28 10.19 -12.87 -3.78
C ARG A 28 10.69 -13.68 -2.58
N LEU A 29 10.58 -13.14 -1.37
CA LEU A 29 10.98 -13.80 -0.13
C LEU A 29 9.85 -14.66 0.44
N ARG A 30 8.58 -14.37 0.08
CA ARG A 30 7.40 -14.99 0.68
C ARG A 30 6.39 -15.41 -0.38
N ASP A 31 5.96 -16.67 -0.32
CA ASP A 31 4.91 -17.22 -1.20
C ASP A 31 3.49 -16.99 -0.62
N ASP A 32 3.40 -16.63 0.67
CA ASP A 32 2.14 -16.39 1.40
C ASP A 32 1.71 -14.91 1.40
N VAL A 33 2.30 -14.08 0.55
CA VAL A 33 2.01 -12.65 0.41
C VAL A 33 1.52 -12.36 -1.01
N CYS A 34 0.46 -11.56 -1.14
CA CYS A 34 0.03 -11.03 -2.43
C CYS A 34 -0.17 -9.51 -2.37
N PHE A 35 -0.05 -8.86 -3.52
CA PHE A 35 -0.47 -7.47 -3.68
C PHE A 35 -1.98 -7.40 -3.91
N SER A 36 -2.66 -6.41 -3.34
CA SER A 36 -4.09 -6.24 -3.56
C SER A 36 -4.39 -5.82 -4.99
N VAL A 37 -5.37 -6.45 -5.60
CA VAL A 37 -5.90 -6.03 -6.89
C VAL A 37 -7.01 -5.01 -6.65
N SER A 38 -6.75 -3.74 -6.99
CA SER A 38 -7.70 -2.64 -6.82
C SER A 38 -8.72 -2.60 -7.96
N ALA A 39 -9.93 -2.12 -7.67
CA ALA A 39 -10.89 -1.73 -8.71
C ALA A 39 -10.50 -0.35 -9.28
N THR A 40 -10.71 -0.14 -10.57
CA THR A 40 -10.49 1.16 -11.20
C THR A 40 -11.46 1.43 -12.35
N THR A 41 -11.80 2.71 -12.53
CA THR A 41 -12.59 3.18 -13.69
C THR A 41 -11.73 3.52 -14.90
N ARG A 42 -10.40 3.48 -14.75
CA ARG A 42 -9.45 3.69 -15.85
C ARG A 42 -9.53 2.54 -16.84
N ALA A 43 -9.51 2.85 -18.13
CA ALA A 43 -9.38 1.82 -19.15
C ALA A 43 -8.05 1.05 -19.02
N PRO A 44 -8.04 -0.27 -19.30
CA PRO A 44 -6.81 -1.06 -19.27
C PRO A 44 -5.79 -0.54 -20.28
N ARG A 45 -4.52 -0.59 -19.92
CA ARG A 45 -3.40 -0.33 -20.82
C ARG A 45 -3.01 -1.59 -21.59
N PRO A 46 -2.30 -1.48 -22.71
CA PRO A 46 -1.79 -2.66 -23.41
C PRO A 46 -0.97 -3.57 -22.48
N GLY A 47 -1.37 -4.83 -22.37
CA GLY A 47 -0.72 -5.84 -21.53
C GLY A 47 -1.28 -5.97 -20.12
N GLU A 48 -2.14 -5.08 -19.66
CA GLU A 48 -2.83 -5.23 -18.37
C GLU A 48 -3.98 -6.26 -18.48
N VAL A 49 -4.13 -7.08 -17.45
CA VAL A 49 -5.09 -8.19 -17.37
C VAL A 49 -6.10 -7.90 -16.27
N ASP A 50 -7.40 -7.97 -16.63
CA ASP A 50 -8.49 -7.82 -15.66
C ASP A 50 -8.43 -8.91 -14.58
N GLY A 51 -8.61 -8.51 -13.34
CA GLY A 51 -8.53 -9.40 -12.17
C GLY A 51 -7.10 -9.75 -11.73
N ALA A 52 -6.07 -9.32 -12.47
CA ALA A 52 -4.66 -9.51 -12.12
C ALA A 52 -3.98 -8.16 -11.81
N ASP A 53 -4.04 -7.20 -12.73
CA ASP A 53 -3.46 -5.87 -12.51
C ASP A 53 -4.46 -4.95 -11.79
N TYR A 54 -5.69 -4.94 -12.29
CA TYR A 54 -6.85 -4.23 -11.72
C TYR A 54 -8.14 -5.00 -12.00
N PHE A 55 -9.19 -4.73 -11.23
CA PHE A 55 -10.58 -4.97 -11.65
C PHE A 55 -11.05 -3.73 -12.42
N PHE A 56 -11.11 -3.82 -13.76
CA PHE A 56 -11.54 -2.70 -14.60
C PHE A 56 -13.06 -2.63 -14.62
N VAL A 57 -13.62 -1.60 -14.01
CA VAL A 57 -15.07 -1.43 -13.85
C VAL A 57 -15.54 -0.12 -14.49
N THR A 58 -16.85 -0.02 -14.80
CA THR A 58 -17.44 1.25 -15.24
C THR A 58 -17.56 2.22 -14.07
N ARG A 59 -17.68 3.52 -14.34
CA ARG A 59 -17.94 4.52 -13.30
C ARG A 59 -19.22 4.18 -12.52
N THR A 60 -20.30 3.79 -13.22
CA THR A 60 -21.56 3.39 -12.60
C THR A 60 -21.38 2.20 -11.65
N THR A 61 -20.61 1.19 -12.07
CA THR A 61 -20.30 0.04 -11.21
C THR A 61 -19.49 0.47 -9.98
N PHE A 62 -18.48 1.32 -10.17
CA PHE A 62 -17.67 1.82 -9.07
C PHE A 62 -18.50 2.62 -8.06
N ASP A 63 -19.36 3.52 -8.54
CA ASP A 63 -20.25 4.31 -7.68
C ASP A 63 -21.22 3.41 -6.91
N ALA A 64 -21.71 2.32 -7.51
CA ALA A 64 -22.51 1.31 -6.82
C ALA A 64 -21.70 0.58 -5.72
N MET A 65 -20.45 0.22 -5.97
CA MET A 65 -19.55 -0.39 -4.97
C MET A 65 -19.33 0.54 -3.77
N VAL A 66 -19.16 1.85 -4.03
CA VAL A 66 -19.04 2.85 -2.96
C VAL A 66 -20.35 2.94 -2.16
N ALA A 67 -21.51 3.04 -2.83
CA ALA A 67 -22.81 3.15 -2.19
C ALA A 67 -23.17 1.92 -1.34
N SER A 68 -22.71 0.73 -1.74
CA SER A 68 -22.92 -0.55 -1.04
C SER A 68 -21.84 -0.86 0.00
N ASP A 69 -20.89 0.09 0.27
CA ASP A 69 -19.75 -0.08 1.18
C ASP A 69 -18.91 -1.35 0.88
N GLU A 70 -18.73 -1.67 -0.40
CA GLU A 70 -17.94 -2.81 -0.86
C GLU A 70 -16.43 -2.53 -0.90
N LEU A 71 -16.03 -1.26 -0.70
CA LEU A 71 -14.64 -0.83 -0.74
C LEU A 71 -14.11 -0.53 0.68
N LEU A 72 -12.89 -0.95 0.96
CA LEU A 72 -12.17 -0.59 2.19
C LEU A 72 -11.76 0.89 2.17
N GLU A 73 -11.25 1.35 1.03
CA GLU A 73 -10.93 2.74 0.73
C GLU A 73 -11.22 3.02 -0.74
N HIS A 74 -11.37 4.30 -1.06
CA HIS A 74 -11.43 4.74 -2.45
C HIS A 74 -10.93 6.19 -2.58
N ALA A 75 -10.38 6.50 -3.77
CA ALA A 75 -9.92 7.83 -4.12
C ALA A 75 -10.14 8.09 -5.61
N GLU A 76 -10.23 9.38 -5.98
CA GLU A 76 -10.19 9.80 -7.36
C GLU A 76 -8.81 10.40 -7.67
N TYR A 77 -8.18 9.94 -8.76
CA TYR A 77 -6.90 10.44 -9.21
C TYR A 77 -6.91 10.61 -10.73
N VAL A 78 -6.62 11.85 -11.19
CA VAL A 78 -6.60 12.22 -12.63
C VAL A 78 -7.87 11.77 -13.36
N GLY A 79 -9.06 12.05 -12.74
CA GLY A 79 -10.36 11.75 -13.34
C GLY A 79 -10.76 10.28 -13.36
N ASN A 80 -9.99 9.40 -12.74
CA ASN A 80 -10.31 7.99 -12.57
C ASN A 80 -10.43 7.62 -11.10
N CYS A 81 -11.34 6.70 -10.81
CA CYS A 81 -11.52 6.17 -9.46
C CYS A 81 -10.67 4.92 -9.26
N TYR A 82 -10.20 4.75 -8.03
CA TYR A 82 -9.45 3.59 -7.56
C TYR A 82 -9.98 3.20 -6.19
N GLY A 83 -10.04 1.91 -5.88
CA GLY A 83 -10.51 1.46 -4.57
C GLY A 83 -10.17 0.01 -4.31
N THR A 84 -10.08 -0.34 -3.05
CA THR A 84 -9.72 -1.69 -2.58
C THR A 84 -10.96 -2.47 -2.21
N SER A 85 -11.20 -3.61 -2.88
CA SER A 85 -12.36 -4.47 -2.62
C SER A 85 -12.25 -5.17 -1.26
N LYS A 86 -13.27 -5.00 -0.40
CA LYS A 86 -13.41 -5.73 0.87
C LYS A 86 -13.39 -7.24 0.66
N SER A 87 -14.27 -7.73 -0.22
CA SER A 87 -14.45 -9.16 -0.46
C SER A 87 -13.18 -9.83 -0.99
N TYR A 88 -12.41 -9.14 -1.81
CA TYR A 88 -11.10 -9.63 -2.26
C TYR A 88 -10.14 -9.82 -1.10
N VAL A 89 -9.96 -8.80 -0.28
CA VAL A 89 -9.05 -8.83 0.88
C VAL A 89 -9.47 -9.90 1.87
N GLU A 90 -10.76 -9.96 2.23
CA GLU A 90 -11.30 -10.93 3.19
C GLU A 90 -11.09 -12.36 2.71
N ARG A 91 -11.38 -12.64 1.44
CA ARG A 91 -11.17 -13.97 0.85
C ARG A 91 -9.69 -14.36 0.90
N ARG A 92 -8.77 -13.49 0.47
CA ARG A 92 -7.34 -13.80 0.49
C ARG A 92 -6.82 -14.04 1.90
N CYS A 93 -7.23 -13.20 2.85
CA CYS A 93 -6.89 -13.41 4.26
C CYS A 93 -7.46 -14.73 4.81
N ALA A 94 -8.70 -15.10 4.46
CA ALA A 94 -9.28 -16.37 4.87
C ALA A 94 -8.54 -17.60 4.28
N GLU A 95 -7.93 -17.44 3.10
CA GLU A 95 -7.06 -18.45 2.48
C GLU A 95 -5.66 -18.53 3.16
N GLY A 96 -5.39 -17.72 4.19
CA GLY A 96 -4.11 -17.66 4.87
C GLY A 96 -3.05 -16.79 4.18
N VAL A 97 -3.44 -16.03 3.14
CA VAL A 97 -2.54 -15.18 2.38
C VAL A 97 -2.56 -13.77 2.96
N HIS A 98 -1.37 -13.21 3.19
CA HIS A 98 -1.21 -11.82 3.61
C HIS A 98 -1.41 -10.88 2.42
N VAL A 99 -2.23 -9.85 2.60
CA VAL A 99 -2.55 -8.89 1.54
C VAL A 99 -1.83 -7.58 1.79
N LEU A 100 -1.02 -7.14 0.82
CA LEU A 100 -0.32 -5.85 0.85
C LEU A 100 -1.09 -4.79 0.05
N LEU A 101 -1.17 -3.59 0.61
CA LEU A 101 -1.62 -2.39 -0.08
C LEU A 101 -0.53 -1.32 -0.04
N ASP A 102 -0.20 -0.72 -1.20
CA ASP A 102 0.60 0.52 -1.29
C ASP A 102 -0.39 1.67 -1.52
N ILE A 103 -0.71 2.38 -0.47
CA ILE A 103 -1.73 3.44 -0.44
C ILE A 103 -1.20 4.70 0.23
N ASP A 104 -1.86 5.83 -0.03
CA ASP A 104 -1.52 7.08 0.63
C ASP A 104 -2.02 7.13 2.09
N VAL A 105 -1.66 8.18 2.79
CA VAL A 105 -2.02 8.38 4.20
C VAL A 105 -3.54 8.45 4.40
N GLN A 106 -4.29 8.99 3.43
CA GLN A 106 -5.76 9.09 3.51
C GLN A 106 -6.39 7.70 3.39
N GLY A 107 -5.90 6.88 2.46
CA GLY A 107 -6.36 5.49 2.31
C GLY A 107 -6.07 4.65 3.55
N VAL A 108 -4.88 4.83 4.17
CA VAL A 108 -4.56 4.17 5.45
C VAL A 108 -5.56 4.55 6.53
N HIS A 109 -5.92 5.83 6.63
CA HIS A 109 -6.91 6.30 7.61
C HIS A 109 -8.28 5.64 7.37
N GLN A 110 -8.80 5.67 6.13
CA GLN A 110 -10.08 5.06 5.78
C GLN A 110 -10.13 3.56 6.12
N ILE A 111 -9.05 2.83 5.80
CA ILE A 111 -8.99 1.40 6.11
C ILE A 111 -8.89 1.16 7.61
N SER A 112 -8.10 1.93 8.34
CA SER A 112 -7.90 1.76 9.79
C SER A 112 -9.20 1.92 10.59
N GLU A 113 -10.14 2.74 10.12
CA GLU A 113 -11.47 2.86 10.71
C GLU A 113 -12.33 1.61 10.52
N LYS A 114 -12.21 0.94 9.36
CA LYS A 114 -12.97 -0.27 9.00
C LYS A 114 -12.29 -1.56 9.44
N ARG A 115 -10.96 -1.56 9.50
CA ARG A 115 -10.09 -2.70 9.80
C ARG A 115 -9.01 -2.27 10.80
N PRO A 116 -9.36 -2.13 12.09
CA PRO A 116 -8.40 -1.75 13.15
C PRO A 116 -7.33 -2.81 13.39
N ASP A 117 -7.54 -4.04 12.89
CA ASP A 117 -6.59 -5.16 12.91
C ASP A 117 -5.54 -5.08 11.77
N ALA A 118 -5.66 -4.14 10.83
CA ALA A 118 -4.69 -3.96 9.76
C ALA A 118 -3.35 -3.44 10.31
N ILE A 119 -2.26 -4.02 9.83
CA ILE A 119 -0.89 -3.66 10.21
C ILE A 119 -0.47 -2.45 9.36
N ARG A 120 -0.14 -1.34 10.00
CA ARG A 120 0.24 -0.10 9.32
C ARG A 120 1.75 0.08 9.36
N VAL A 121 2.37 0.11 8.19
CA VAL A 121 3.81 0.28 8.03
C VAL A 121 4.08 1.58 7.26
N PHE A 122 4.84 2.49 7.86
CA PHE A 122 5.29 3.70 7.19
C PHE A 122 6.70 3.53 6.66
N MET A 123 6.89 3.75 5.37
CA MET A 123 8.21 3.67 4.75
C MET A 123 8.83 5.05 4.59
N MET A 124 9.97 5.26 5.24
CA MET A 124 10.72 6.51 5.20
C MET A 124 11.96 6.43 4.30
N PRO A 125 12.37 7.54 3.68
CA PRO A 125 13.71 7.63 3.12
C PRO A 125 14.74 7.75 4.25
N PRO A 126 16.03 7.42 4.02
CA PRO A 126 17.07 7.58 5.04
C PRO A 126 17.33 9.06 5.39
N SER A 127 17.04 9.96 4.45
CA SER A 127 17.08 11.40 4.66
C SER A 127 16.26 12.14 3.61
N PHE A 128 15.89 13.39 3.89
CA PHE A 128 15.25 14.25 2.88
C PHE A 128 16.18 14.60 1.71
N ALA A 129 17.48 14.70 1.95
CA ALA A 129 18.46 14.92 0.88
C ALA A 129 18.50 13.72 -0.09
N GLU A 130 18.44 12.50 0.43
CA GLU A 130 18.36 11.30 -0.40
C GLU A 130 17.02 11.22 -1.15
N LEU A 131 15.91 11.57 -0.52
CA LEU A 131 14.61 11.65 -1.18
C LEU A 131 14.65 12.64 -2.35
N GLU A 132 15.19 13.82 -2.15
CA GLU A 132 15.36 14.83 -3.19
C GLU A 132 16.21 14.29 -4.34
N ARG A 133 17.34 13.66 -4.05
CA ARG A 133 18.21 13.02 -5.05
C ARG A 133 17.43 11.98 -5.88
N ARG A 134 16.61 11.13 -5.23
CA ARG A 134 15.78 10.10 -5.89
C ARG A 134 14.69 10.72 -6.76
N LEU A 135 14.06 11.80 -6.32
CA LEU A 135 13.04 12.50 -7.11
C LEU A 135 13.65 13.16 -8.35
N ARG A 136 14.78 13.86 -8.20
CA ARG A 136 15.52 14.48 -9.31
C ARG A 136 16.02 13.45 -10.33
N GLY A 137 16.48 12.30 -9.86
CA GLY A 137 17.01 11.23 -10.72
C GLY A 137 15.99 10.57 -11.65
N ARG A 138 14.70 10.83 -11.48
CA ARG A 138 13.65 10.32 -12.39
C ARG A 138 13.52 11.13 -13.69
N HIS A 139 14.01 12.36 -13.72
CA HIS A 139 13.94 13.28 -14.87
C HIS A 139 12.51 13.47 -15.47
N THR A 140 11.47 13.24 -14.67
CA THR A 140 10.06 13.32 -15.10
C THR A 140 9.36 14.58 -14.62
N ASP A 141 9.94 15.27 -13.65
CA ASP A 141 9.33 16.41 -12.98
C ASP A 141 10.21 17.66 -13.12
N ASP A 142 9.57 18.81 -13.23
CA ASP A 142 10.22 20.10 -13.15
C ASP A 142 10.56 20.48 -11.70
N GLU A 143 11.33 21.55 -11.51
CA GLU A 143 11.79 21.99 -10.20
C GLU A 143 10.64 22.35 -9.25
N GLN A 144 9.59 22.99 -9.75
CA GLN A 144 8.42 23.34 -8.95
C GLN A 144 7.74 22.10 -8.40
N LYS A 145 7.54 21.08 -9.23
CA LYS A 145 6.91 19.83 -8.85
C LYS A 145 7.76 19.03 -7.86
N ILE A 146 9.08 19.08 -7.98
CA ILE A 146 9.99 18.47 -7.01
C ILE A 146 9.85 19.16 -5.64
N CYS A 147 9.81 20.50 -5.59
CA CYS A 147 9.57 21.23 -4.36
C CYS A 147 8.23 20.90 -3.70
N GLU A 148 7.16 20.80 -4.50
CA GLU A 148 5.82 20.40 -4.03
C GLU A 148 5.83 18.98 -3.41
N ARG A 149 6.49 18.03 -4.08
CA ARG A 149 6.64 16.65 -3.58
C ARG A 149 7.45 16.58 -2.29
N LEU A 150 8.52 17.35 -2.16
CA LEU A 150 9.31 17.41 -0.94
C LEU A 150 8.52 18.04 0.22
N ALA A 151 7.74 19.08 -0.07
CA ALA A 151 6.86 19.69 0.93
C ALA A 151 5.77 18.70 1.38
N GLN A 152 5.19 17.93 0.44
CA GLN A 152 4.24 16.86 0.76
C GLN A 152 4.90 15.76 1.58
N ALA A 153 6.09 15.30 1.20
CA ALA A 153 6.85 14.29 1.93
C ALA A 153 7.11 14.68 3.39
N ARG A 154 7.41 15.96 3.66
CA ARG A 154 7.58 16.45 5.04
C ARG A 154 6.28 16.33 5.84
N ARG A 155 5.14 16.68 5.25
CA ARG A 155 3.83 16.53 5.90
C ARG A 155 3.50 15.06 6.19
N GLU A 156 3.74 14.17 5.23
CA GLU A 156 3.49 12.73 5.39
C GLU A 156 4.41 12.11 6.44
N CYS A 157 5.71 12.41 6.42
CA CYS A 157 6.66 11.92 7.43
C CYS A 157 6.31 12.39 8.86
N ALA A 158 5.70 13.55 9.00
CA ALA A 158 5.24 14.03 10.31
C ALA A 158 4.10 13.16 10.89
N LEU A 159 3.45 12.32 10.07
CA LEU A 159 2.39 11.41 10.51
C LEU A 159 2.90 9.99 10.81
N ALA A 160 4.19 9.71 10.63
CA ALA A 160 4.77 8.38 10.84
C ALA A 160 4.49 7.80 12.23
N TYR A 161 4.35 8.64 13.26
CA TYR A 161 4.04 8.23 14.64
C TYR A 161 2.64 7.59 14.79
N THR A 162 1.76 7.72 13.80
CA THR A 162 0.42 7.12 13.81
C THR A 162 0.40 5.68 13.27
N TYR A 163 1.54 5.20 12.78
CA TYR A 163 1.70 3.86 12.23
C TYR A 163 2.23 2.90 13.30
N ASP A 164 2.01 1.60 13.09
CA ASP A 164 2.48 0.56 14.01
C ASP A 164 3.98 0.31 13.86
N TYR A 165 4.51 0.50 12.63
CA TYR A 165 5.92 0.29 12.29
C TYR A 165 6.43 1.37 11.35
N VAL A 166 7.73 1.66 11.48
CA VAL A 166 8.47 2.52 10.54
C VAL A 166 9.64 1.72 9.97
N VAL A 167 9.73 1.65 8.65
CA VAL A 167 10.83 1.03 7.91
C VAL A 167 11.60 2.12 7.15
N ILE A 168 12.92 2.20 7.36
CA ILE A 168 13.78 3.16 6.66
C ILE A 168 14.39 2.49 5.44
N ASN A 169 13.99 2.92 4.25
CA ASN A 169 14.50 2.37 3.00
C ASN A 169 15.81 3.07 2.56
N ASP A 170 16.90 2.70 3.19
CA ASP A 170 18.25 3.01 2.72
C ASP A 170 18.71 1.96 1.68
N ASP A 171 18.67 0.69 2.06
CA ASP A 171 18.86 -0.47 1.19
C ASP A 171 17.55 -1.24 1.03
N PRO A 172 17.03 -1.41 -0.22
CA PRO A 172 15.77 -2.10 -0.44
C PRO A 172 15.75 -3.59 -0.06
N ASP A 173 16.90 -4.28 -0.03
CA ASP A 173 16.95 -5.68 0.42
C ASP A 173 16.87 -5.78 1.93
N VAL A 174 17.47 -4.83 2.65
CA VAL A 174 17.34 -4.72 4.10
C VAL A 174 15.91 -4.36 4.47
N ALA A 175 15.33 -3.32 3.84
CA ALA A 175 13.95 -2.91 4.09
C ALA A 175 12.93 -4.03 3.80
N ALA A 176 13.16 -4.86 2.78
CA ALA A 176 12.30 -6.00 2.49
C ALA A 176 12.39 -7.09 3.60
N LYS A 177 13.58 -7.33 4.16
CA LYS A 177 13.74 -8.24 5.31
C LYS A 177 13.13 -7.70 6.58
N GLU A 178 13.15 -6.37 6.80
CA GLU A 178 12.47 -5.75 7.93
C GLU A 178 10.94 -5.91 7.80
N LEU A 179 10.37 -5.72 6.61
CA LEU A 179 8.95 -6.00 6.37
C LEU A 179 8.61 -7.49 6.58
N ASP A 180 9.46 -8.41 6.13
CA ASP A 180 9.29 -9.84 6.38
C ASP A 180 9.29 -10.17 7.88
N ALA A 181 10.20 -9.57 8.65
CA ALA A 181 10.27 -9.73 10.09
C ALA A 181 9.02 -9.18 10.80
N ILE A 182 8.50 -8.02 10.35
CA ILE A 182 7.25 -7.44 10.87
C ILE A 182 6.08 -8.40 10.65
N ILE A 183 5.91 -8.91 9.42
CA ILE A 183 4.83 -9.86 9.09
C ILE A 183 4.96 -11.13 9.96
N THR A 184 6.15 -11.66 10.09
CA THR A 184 6.41 -12.85 10.92
C THR A 184 6.09 -12.60 12.38
N ALA A 185 6.49 -11.46 12.95
CA ALA A 185 6.19 -11.09 14.33
C ALA A 185 4.68 -10.94 14.56
N GLU A 186 3.96 -10.30 13.63
CA GLU A 186 2.50 -10.13 13.73
C GLU A 186 1.72 -11.44 13.56
N CYS A 187 2.29 -12.43 12.87
CA CYS A 187 1.74 -13.79 12.87
C CYS A 187 1.92 -14.50 14.21
N CYS A 188 2.94 -14.17 14.98
CA CYS A 188 3.21 -14.73 16.28
C CYS A 188 2.54 -13.98 17.44
N ARG A 189 1.86 -12.85 17.14
CA ARG A 189 1.19 -12.04 18.16
C ARG A 189 0.01 -12.78 18.78
N TYR A 190 -0.10 -12.74 20.10
CA TYR A 190 -1.23 -13.32 20.80
C TYR A 190 -2.52 -12.55 20.47
N PRO A 191 -3.64 -13.22 20.08
CA PRO A 191 -4.80 -12.56 19.50
C PRO A 191 -5.58 -11.62 20.42
N ASP A 192 -5.38 -11.66 21.74
CA ASP A 192 -6.20 -10.96 22.74
C ASP A 192 -5.46 -9.87 23.53
N ARG A 193 -4.56 -9.12 22.87
CA ARG A 193 -3.93 -7.95 23.50
C ARG A 193 -4.09 -6.68 22.68
#